data_031375d80f2d8450d2e45aab5abb0bea
#
_entry.id   031375d80f2d8450d2e45aab5abb0bea
#
_cell.length_a   1.000
_cell.length_b   1.000
_cell.length_c   1.000
_cell.angle_alpha   90.00
_cell.angle_beta   90.00
_cell.angle_gamma   90.00
#
_symmetry.space_group_name_H-M   'P 1'
#
loop_
_entity.id
_entity.type
_entity.pdbx_description
1 polymer ?
#
loop_
_entity_poly.entity_id
_entity_poly.type
_entity_poly.pdbx_seq_one_letter_code
_entity_poly.pdbx_strand_id
1 'polypeptide(L)'
;MSVFKILNENWDDYDNKKIMDRRDSAFFACTEEWEVNYLVDKIRKHFPSHSKETIRIAIVSCCNTINSPHPRPKFVECVVSKL
;
A
#
# COMPACT_ATOMS: atom_id res chain seq x y z
N MET A 1 3.14 -16.75 0.14
CA MET A 1 3.57 -15.47 0.77
C MET A 1 2.48 -14.43 0.62
N SER A 2 2.16 -13.76 1.71
CA SER A 2 1.08 -12.78 1.72
C SER A 2 1.34 -11.60 0.79
N VAL A 3 2.60 -11.21 0.61
CA VAL A 3 2.97 -10.12 -0.30
C VAL A 3 2.50 -10.42 -1.72
N PHE A 4 2.76 -11.62 -2.21
CA PHE A 4 2.30 -12.01 -3.56
C PHE A 4 0.79 -12.01 -3.67
N LYS A 5 0.10 -12.49 -2.64
CA LYS A 5 -1.37 -12.51 -2.64
C LYS A 5 -1.94 -11.10 -2.69
N ILE A 6 -1.34 -10.18 -1.96
CA ILE A 6 -1.77 -8.78 -1.95
C ILE A 6 -1.52 -8.16 -3.33
N LEU A 7 -0.31 -8.33 -3.87
CA LEU A 7 0.06 -7.73 -5.16
C LEU A 7 -0.71 -8.31 -6.33
N ASN A 8 -1.15 -9.57 -6.23
CA ASN A 8 -1.93 -10.23 -7.29
C ASN A 8 -3.43 -10.00 -7.18
N GLU A 9 -3.89 -9.26 -6.18
CA GLU A 9 -5.29 -8.88 -6.12
C GLU A 9 -5.64 -7.90 -7.24
N ASN A 10 -6.93 -7.64 -7.38
CA ASN A 10 -7.42 -6.65 -8.34
C ASN A 10 -7.13 -5.24 -7.84
N TRP A 11 -6.28 -4.52 -8.55
CA TRP A 11 -5.93 -3.14 -8.25
C TRP A 11 -6.52 -2.17 -9.28
N ASP A 12 -7.54 -2.61 -10.05
CA ASP A 12 -8.09 -1.80 -11.12
C ASP A 12 -8.60 -0.45 -10.65
N ASP A 13 -9.29 -0.40 -9.52
CA ASP A 13 -9.79 0.86 -8.97
C ASP A 13 -8.64 1.82 -8.64
N TYR A 14 -7.59 1.29 -8.05
CA TYR A 14 -6.40 2.06 -7.70
C TYR A 14 -5.71 2.57 -8.97
N ASP A 15 -5.48 1.67 -9.93
CA ASP A 15 -4.77 2.01 -11.15
C ASP A 15 -5.56 3.03 -11.97
N ASN A 16 -6.88 2.87 -12.08
CA ASN A 16 -7.73 3.78 -12.83
C ASN A 16 -7.73 5.18 -12.20
N LYS A 17 -7.79 5.27 -10.89
CA LYS A 17 -7.76 6.56 -10.21
C LYS A 17 -6.41 7.26 -10.39
N LYS A 18 -5.32 6.52 -10.35
CA LYS A 18 -3.98 7.07 -10.60
C LYS A 18 -3.89 7.60 -12.03
N ILE A 19 -4.41 6.85 -13.00
CA ILE A 19 -4.41 7.27 -14.41
C ILE A 19 -5.24 8.54 -14.58
N MET A 20 -6.42 8.60 -13.98
CA MET A 20 -7.28 9.79 -14.05
C MET A 20 -6.60 11.01 -13.44
N ASP A 21 -5.81 10.82 -12.39
CA ASP A 21 -5.07 11.89 -11.73
C ASP A 21 -3.73 12.18 -12.43
N ARG A 22 -3.44 11.49 -13.54
CA ARG A 22 -2.20 11.60 -14.31
C ARG A 22 -0.97 11.25 -13.48
N ARG A 23 -1.10 10.22 -12.63
CA ARG A 23 -0.04 9.72 -11.78
C ARG A 23 0.37 8.33 -12.20
N ASP A 24 1.62 7.97 -11.90
CA ASP A 24 2.14 6.65 -12.20
C ASP A 24 1.61 5.64 -11.18
N SER A 25 0.84 4.65 -11.64
CA SER A 25 0.27 3.62 -10.78
C SER A 25 1.32 2.64 -10.24
N ALA A 26 2.51 2.61 -10.80
CA ALA A 26 3.58 1.74 -10.32
C ALA A 26 4.18 2.22 -8.99
N PHE A 27 3.93 3.48 -8.60
CA PHE A 27 4.50 4.07 -7.39
C PHE A 27 3.42 4.46 -6.41
N PHE A 28 3.63 4.11 -5.13
CA PHE A 28 2.73 4.48 -4.04
C PHE A 28 3.02 5.89 -3.55
N ALA A 29 1.99 6.71 -3.40
CA ALA A 29 2.11 8.09 -2.93
C ALA A 29 1.69 8.20 -1.47
N CYS A 30 2.65 8.40 -0.58
CA CYS A 30 2.41 8.48 0.87
C CYS A 30 1.62 9.74 1.26
N THR A 31 1.62 10.77 0.43
CA THR A 31 0.92 12.02 0.70
C THR A 31 -0.56 11.98 0.35
N GLU A 32 -1.00 10.92 -0.32
CA GLU A 32 -2.39 10.78 -0.75
C GLU A 32 -3.15 9.88 0.21
N GLU A 33 -4.05 10.47 0.98
CA GLU A 33 -4.79 9.76 2.00
C GLU A 33 -5.60 8.58 1.44
N TRP A 34 -6.21 8.76 0.25
CA TRP A 34 -6.99 7.68 -0.35
C TRP A 34 -6.13 6.46 -0.70
N GLU A 35 -4.86 6.68 -1.08
CA GLU A 35 -3.95 5.58 -1.37
C GLU A 35 -3.58 4.82 -0.10
N VAL A 36 -3.33 5.55 0.99
CA VAL A 36 -3.05 4.94 2.29
C VAL A 36 -4.25 4.09 2.74
N ASN A 37 -5.45 4.65 2.67
CA ASN A 37 -6.66 3.92 3.06
C ASN A 37 -6.91 2.70 2.19
N TYR A 38 -6.66 2.82 0.89
CA TYR A 38 -6.80 1.70 -0.04
C TYR A 38 -5.86 0.56 0.35
N LEU A 39 -4.62 0.87 0.63
CA LEU A 39 -3.63 -0.13 1.01
C LEU A 39 -3.94 -0.75 2.37
N VAL A 40 -4.42 0.04 3.33
CA VAL A 40 -4.87 -0.48 4.62
C VAL A 40 -5.92 -1.56 4.43
N ASP A 41 -6.93 -1.29 3.61
CA ASP A 41 -8.01 -2.23 3.37
C ASP A 41 -7.51 -3.49 2.65
N LYS A 42 -6.62 -3.33 1.69
CA LYS A 42 -6.01 -4.47 0.98
C LYS A 42 -5.23 -5.38 1.92
N ILE A 43 -4.38 -4.79 2.75
CA ILE A 43 -3.54 -5.56 3.67
C ILE A 43 -4.39 -6.23 4.73
N ARG A 44 -5.41 -5.54 5.24
CA ARG A 44 -6.26 -6.09 6.29
C ARG A 44 -7.02 -7.35 5.87
N LYS A 45 -7.33 -7.49 4.58
CA LYS A 45 -7.94 -8.72 4.07
C LYS A 45 -7.06 -9.94 4.32
N HIS A 46 -5.76 -9.77 4.29
CA HIS A 46 -4.79 -10.85 4.47
C HIS A 46 -4.25 -10.94 5.90
N PHE A 47 -4.45 -9.88 6.69
CA PHE A 47 -4.00 -9.81 8.08
C PHE A 47 -5.15 -9.30 8.97
N PRO A 48 -6.25 -10.06 9.07
CA PRO A 48 -7.44 -9.59 9.80
C PRO A 48 -7.23 -9.43 11.30
N SER A 49 -6.17 -10.02 11.85
CA SER A 49 -5.85 -9.87 13.28
C SER A 49 -5.23 -8.52 13.61
N HIS A 50 -4.75 -7.78 12.60
CA HIS A 50 -4.21 -6.44 12.80
C HIS A 50 -5.31 -5.41 12.57
N SER A 51 -5.36 -4.39 13.44
CA SER A 51 -6.30 -3.29 13.28
C SER A 51 -5.88 -2.39 12.13
N LYS A 52 -6.82 -1.60 11.61
CA LYS A 52 -6.52 -0.61 10.58
C LYS A 52 -5.45 0.37 11.06
N GLU A 53 -5.50 0.75 12.34
CA GLU A 53 -4.52 1.67 12.93
C GLU A 53 -3.12 1.08 12.92
N THR A 54 -2.99 -0.19 13.30
CA THR A 54 -1.69 -0.89 13.29
C THR A 54 -1.11 -0.93 11.88
N ILE A 55 -1.94 -1.23 10.87
CA ILE A 55 -1.51 -1.27 9.49
C ILE A 55 -1.11 0.12 9.01
N ARG A 56 -1.88 1.15 9.37
CA ARG A 56 -1.58 2.53 9.01
C ARG A 56 -0.23 2.97 9.58
N ILE A 57 0.05 2.62 10.83
CA ILE A 57 1.34 2.93 11.46
C ILE A 57 2.49 2.28 10.69
N ALA A 58 2.32 1.02 10.27
CA ALA A 58 3.32 0.32 9.46
C ALA A 58 3.55 1.03 8.12
N ILE A 59 2.48 1.49 7.48
CA ILE A 59 2.57 2.23 6.21
C ILE A 59 3.35 3.54 6.41
N VAL A 60 3.01 4.31 7.43
CA VAL A 60 3.70 5.58 7.71
C VAL A 60 5.18 5.34 8.00
N SER A 61 5.49 4.28 8.75
CA SER A 61 6.88 3.91 9.03
C SER A 61 7.66 3.63 7.73
N CYS A 62 7.05 2.90 6.79
CA CYS A 62 7.69 2.63 5.51
C CYS A 62 7.84 3.89 4.67
N CYS A 63 6.88 4.81 4.73
CA CYS A 63 6.98 6.10 4.05
C CYS A 63 8.21 6.88 4.51
N ASN A 64 8.54 6.79 5.80
CA ASN A 64 9.67 7.50 6.37
C ASN A 64 11.01 6.77 6.15
N THR A 65 10.96 5.46 5.95
CA THR A 65 12.16 4.62 5.81
C THR A 65 12.64 4.55 4.37
N ILE A 66 11.71 4.49 3.41
CA ILE A 66 12.02 4.37 1.99
C ILE A 66 11.91 5.75 1.35
N ASN A 67 12.95 6.17 0.64
CA ASN A 67 12.92 7.44 -0.09
C ASN A 67 11.99 7.35 -1.30
N SER A 68 11.36 8.49 -1.63
CA SER A 68 10.57 8.56 -2.85
C SER A 68 11.45 8.41 -4.09
N PRO A 69 10.94 7.78 -5.16
CA PRO A 69 9.62 7.19 -5.27
C PRO A 69 9.51 5.85 -4.54
N HIS A 70 8.27 5.42 -4.25
CA HIS A 70 7.99 4.16 -3.53
C HIS A 70 7.40 3.14 -4.50
N PRO A 71 8.22 2.30 -5.15
CA PRO A 71 7.70 1.25 -6.02
C PRO A 71 6.70 0.37 -5.24
N ARG A 72 5.52 0.15 -5.81
CA ARG A 72 4.44 -0.55 -5.11
C ARG A 72 4.86 -1.90 -4.55
N PRO A 73 5.53 -2.79 -5.33
CA PRO A 73 5.92 -4.10 -4.78
C PRO A 73 6.85 -3.99 -3.57
N LYS A 74 7.86 -3.13 -3.64
CA LYS A 74 8.79 -2.93 -2.53
C LYS A 74 8.12 -2.29 -1.34
N PHE A 75 7.21 -1.38 -1.58
CA PHE A 75 6.51 -0.69 -0.51
C PHE A 75 5.60 -1.66 0.26
N VAL A 76 4.83 -2.47 -0.46
CA VAL A 76 3.96 -3.48 0.16
C VAL A 76 4.80 -4.48 0.96
N GLU A 77 5.95 -4.91 0.41
CA GLU A 77 6.85 -5.80 1.12
C GLU A 77 7.34 -5.19 2.43
N CYS A 78 7.72 -3.91 2.40
CA CYS A 78 8.14 -3.21 3.61
C CYS A 78 7.05 -3.19 4.67
N VAL A 79 5.82 -2.85 4.27
CA VAL A 79 4.69 -2.77 5.20
C VAL A 79 4.42 -4.14 5.83
N VAL A 80 4.36 -5.19 5.02
CA VAL A 80 4.09 -6.55 5.51
C VAL A 80 5.18 -7.01 6.46
N SER A 81 6.44 -6.64 6.20
CA SER A 81 7.55 -7.02 7.07
C SER A 81 7.45 -6.44 8.49
N LYS A 82 6.65 -5.39 8.66
CA LYS A 82 6.44 -4.75 9.96
C LYS A 82 5.22 -5.32 10.70
N LEU A 83 4.49 -6.20 10.08
CA LEU A 83 3.35 -6.88 10.67
C LEU A 83 3.74 -8.31 11.07
#